data_692355b8e4f005279c28cd0cd67bf042
#
_entry.id   692355b8e4f005279c28cd0cd67bf042
#
_cell.length_a   1.000
_cell.length_b   1.000
_cell.length_c   1.000
_cell.angle_alpha   90.00
_cell.angle_beta   90.00
_cell.angle_gamma   90.00
#
_symmetry.space_group_name_H-M   'P 1'
#
loop_
_entity.id
_entity.type
_entity.pdbx_description
1 polymer ?
#
loop_
_entity_poly.entity_id
_entity_poly.type
_entity_poly.pdbx_seq_one_letter_code
_entity_poly.pdbx_strand_id
1 'polypeptide(L)'
;VVRRPSSRARIAQWALLAALAAVAWRLGGNVADNLDARHMTFSFGFLSDRANFDIPFRIVDWKVGDTYSRALLVCTLNTLLVSALGVVAATLIGLLVGVMRLSDNWLVRNVALAYIEVVRNTPQLVQVAFWYIGVLQAMPPLRQSIALPGGALLNIRGLYLPTLHFAPWAAPVAWGAAAAVLVTPLVWRLRWRGRPLGAKALVLPALALAAVIASVAQVERPALRGFNIAGGLQIPPELVALWAGLSMYSSAFIAEIVRAAILAVPKGQREAALSLGLRPGQILAKVVLPQALRIMVPPLTSQYLNLIKSSSLGAAIAYPELFSIFAGTVLNQTGRELETILILMAIFLTISLSTSAFMNWYNRRVALVTR
;
A
#
# COMPACT_ATOMS: atom_id res chain seq x y z
N VAL A 1 -25.15 -16.66 -24.14
CA VAL A 1 -26.08 -17.78 -23.89
C VAL A 1 -25.42 -18.72 -22.88
N VAL A 2 -25.80 -18.63 -21.62
CA VAL A 2 -25.36 -19.56 -20.57
C VAL A 2 -26.09 -20.89 -20.80
N ARG A 3 -25.41 -21.89 -21.34
CA ARG A 3 -25.95 -23.23 -21.46
C ARG A 3 -26.25 -23.79 -20.06
N ARG A 4 -27.48 -24.19 -19.81
CA ARG A 4 -27.88 -24.90 -18.57
C ARG A 4 -27.00 -26.16 -18.43
N PRO A 5 -26.33 -26.35 -17.29
CA PRO A 5 -25.46 -27.51 -17.09
C PRO A 5 -26.28 -28.81 -17.22
N SER A 6 -25.69 -29.82 -17.88
CA SER A 6 -26.30 -31.14 -17.99
C SER A 6 -26.53 -31.76 -16.61
N SER A 7 -27.46 -32.72 -16.51
CA SER A 7 -27.75 -33.42 -15.25
C SER A 7 -26.48 -34.07 -14.65
N ARG A 8 -25.60 -34.61 -15.51
CA ARG A 8 -24.31 -35.21 -15.12
C ARG A 8 -23.37 -34.14 -14.54
N ALA A 9 -23.32 -32.93 -15.12
CA ALA A 9 -22.51 -31.84 -14.59
C ALA A 9 -23.00 -31.35 -13.23
N ARG A 10 -24.30 -31.31 -13.01
CA ARG A 10 -24.90 -31.00 -11.69
C ARG A 10 -24.56 -32.04 -10.64
N ILE A 11 -24.70 -33.32 -10.97
CA ILE A 11 -24.30 -34.42 -10.08
C ILE A 11 -22.84 -34.34 -9.70
N ALA A 12 -21.94 -34.12 -10.70
CA ALA A 12 -20.51 -33.94 -10.44
C ALA A 12 -20.19 -32.73 -9.54
N GLN A 13 -20.91 -31.61 -9.73
CA GLN A 13 -20.77 -30.43 -8.86
C GLN A 13 -21.18 -30.72 -7.40
N TRP A 14 -22.34 -31.40 -7.21
CA TRP A 14 -22.80 -31.80 -5.87
C TRP A 14 -21.86 -32.82 -5.22
N ALA A 15 -21.38 -33.79 -5.99
CA ALA A 15 -20.38 -34.77 -5.50
C ALA A 15 -19.07 -34.10 -5.08
N LEU A 16 -18.59 -33.11 -5.84
CA LEU A 16 -17.41 -32.32 -5.48
C LEU A 16 -17.65 -31.51 -4.20
N LEU A 17 -18.79 -30.84 -4.09
CA LEU A 17 -19.15 -30.08 -2.89
C LEU A 17 -19.28 -31.00 -1.66
N ALA A 18 -19.88 -32.17 -1.80
CA ALA A 18 -19.97 -33.14 -0.73
C ALA A 18 -18.60 -33.68 -0.31
N ALA A 19 -17.71 -33.94 -1.28
CA ALA A 19 -16.33 -34.35 -1.01
C ALA A 19 -15.54 -33.26 -0.26
N LEU A 20 -15.66 -31.98 -0.72
CA LEU A 20 -15.04 -30.85 -0.03
C LEU A 20 -15.58 -30.65 1.40
N ALA A 21 -16.89 -30.79 1.57
CA ALA A 21 -17.52 -30.73 2.90
C ALA A 21 -17.05 -31.88 3.81
N ALA A 22 -16.91 -33.10 3.29
CA ALA A 22 -16.39 -34.24 4.04
C ALA A 22 -14.92 -34.06 4.45
N VAL A 23 -14.10 -33.50 3.56
CA VAL A 23 -12.71 -33.14 3.87
C VAL A 23 -12.67 -32.06 4.96
N ALA A 24 -13.46 -31.00 4.82
CA ALA A 24 -13.54 -29.93 5.82
C ALA A 24 -13.99 -30.45 7.18
N TRP A 25 -15.00 -31.36 7.20
CA TRP A 25 -15.45 -32.03 8.42
C TRP A 25 -14.34 -32.85 9.10
N ARG A 26 -13.62 -33.67 8.31
CA ARG A 26 -12.48 -34.46 8.80
C ARG A 26 -11.39 -33.57 9.36
N LEU A 27 -11.03 -32.51 8.64
CA LEU A 27 -10.02 -31.55 9.10
C LEU A 27 -10.46 -30.85 10.39
N GLY A 28 -11.73 -30.44 10.49
CA GLY A 28 -12.31 -29.85 11.69
C GLY A 28 -12.28 -30.81 12.88
N GLY A 29 -12.62 -32.08 12.68
CA GLY A 29 -12.52 -33.13 13.70
C GLY A 29 -11.08 -33.33 14.18
N ASN A 30 -10.13 -33.49 13.26
CA ASN A 30 -8.70 -33.61 13.62
C ASN A 30 -8.18 -32.41 14.41
N VAL A 31 -8.63 -31.20 14.08
CA VAL A 31 -8.26 -29.98 14.82
C VAL A 31 -8.83 -30.03 16.23
N ALA A 32 -10.12 -30.40 16.39
CA ALA A 32 -10.76 -30.52 17.70
C ALA A 32 -10.03 -31.57 18.57
N ASP A 33 -9.79 -32.77 18.02
CA ASP A 33 -9.08 -33.87 18.73
C ASP A 33 -7.66 -33.46 19.17
N ASN A 34 -6.93 -32.69 18.30
CA ASN A 34 -5.61 -32.20 18.64
C ASN A 34 -5.63 -31.11 19.73
N LEU A 35 -6.63 -30.24 19.73
CA LEU A 35 -6.82 -29.22 20.76
C LEU A 35 -7.13 -29.88 22.11
N ASP A 36 -8.04 -30.87 22.11
CA ASP A 36 -8.39 -31.63 23.32
C ASP A 36 -7.17 -32.42 23.87
N ALA A 37 -6.40 -33.04 22.98
CA ALA A 37 -5.17 -33.76 23.37
C ALA A 37 -4.11 -32.84 23.97
N ARG A 38 -4.09 -31.57 23.58
CA ARG A 38 -3.19 -30.55 24.15
C ARG A 38 -3.80 -29.77 25.31
N HIS A 39 -5.00 -30.12 25.75
CA HIS A 39 -5.78 -29.38 26.76
C HIS A 39 -5.96 -27.89 26.43
N MET A 40 -6.05 -27.55 25.15
CA MET A 40 -6.21 -26.19 24.64
C MET A 40 -7.66 -25.95 24.25
N THR A 41 -8.27 -24.90 24.79
CA THR A 41 -9.60 -24.44 24.36
C THR A 41 -9.47 -23.38 23.28
N PHE A 42 -10.17 -23.56 22.16
CA PHE A 42 -10.26 -22.53 21.13
C PHE A 42 -10.96 -21.29 21.68
N SER A 43 -10.27 -20.18 21.79
CA SER A 43 -10.82 -18.94 22.33
C SER A 43 -10.02 -17.73 21.88
N PHE A 44 -10.71 -16.65 21.51
CA PHE A 44 -10.12 -15.35 21.26
C PHE A 44 -9.99 -14.46 22.51
N GLY A 45 -10.28 -15.01 23.70
CA GLY A 45 -10.19 -14.29 24.99
C GLY A 45 -8.81 -13.69 25.25
N PHE A 46 -7.74 -14.32 24.78
CA PHE A 46 -6.37 -13.82 24.91
C PHE A 46 -6.17 -12.41 24.34
N LEU A 47 -7.00 -11.97 23.39
CA LEU A 47 -6.92 -10.61 22.84
C LEU A 47 -7.15 -9.53 23.89
N SER A 48 -7.80 -9.85 25.01
CA SER A 48 -8.03 -8.96 26.15
C SER A 48 -6.90 -9.02 27.17
N ASP A 49 -5.99 -9.98 27.07
CA ASP A 49 -4.85 -10.12 27.96
C ASP A 49 -3.79 -9.05 27.67
N ARG A 50 -2.93 -8.81 28.67
CA ARG A 50 -1.86 -7.81 28.57
C ARG A 50 -0.68 -8.37 27.78
N ALA A 51 -0.22 -7.59 26.81
CA ALA A 51 0.96 -7.90 26.00
C ALA A 51 2.23 -7.34 26.68
N ASN A 52 3.20 -8.23 26.93
CA ASN A 52 4.45 -7.90 27.62
C ASN A 52 5.63 -7.75 26.63
N PHE A 53 5.42 -7.01 25.53
CA PHE A 53 6.47 -6.69 24.56
C PHE A 53 6.32 -5.26 24.08
N ASP A 54 7.40 -4.69 23.55
CA ASP A 54 7.36 -3.37 22.91
C ASP A 54 7.19 -3.49 21.40
N ILE A 55 6.56 -2.46 20.81
CA ILE A 55 6.45 -2.28 19.36
C ILE A 55 7.26 -1.02 19.02
N PRO A 56 8.49 -1.17 18.51
CA PRO A 56 9.44 -0.06 18.38
C PRO A 56 8.99 1.04 17.43
N PHE A 57 8.24 0.69 16.38
CA PHE A 57 7.62 1.65 15.46
C PHE A 57 6.10 1.56 15.50
N ARG A 58 5.45 2.72 15.64
CA ARG A 58 4.00 2.81 15.82
C ARG A 58 3.44 4.16 15.35
N ILE A 59 2.29 4.12 14.72
CA ILE A 59 1.57 5.33 14.28
C ILE A 59 0.66 5.85 15.41
N VAL A 60 0.19 4.96 16.26
CA VAL A 60 -0.69 5.25 17.40
C VAL A 60 -0.01 4.81 18.69
N ASP A 61 -0.36 5.47 19.80
CA ASP A 61 0.25 5.20 21.10
C ASP A 61 0.12 3.73 21.50
N TRP A 62 1.23 3.17 21.91
CA TRP A 62 1.39 1.84 22.45
C TRP A 62 2.25 1.86 23.71
N LYS A 63 1.86 1.13 24.73
CA LYS A 63 2.61 0.95 25.95
C LYS A 63 2.73 -0.54 26.26
N VAL A 64 3.87 -0.95 26.79
CA VAL A 64 4.03 -2.32 27.31
C VAL A 64 2.99 -2.53 28.40
N GLY A 65 2.22 -3.61 28.28
CA GLY A 65 1.06 -3.87 29.16
C GLY A 65 -0.30 -3.48 28.59
N ASP A 66 -0.34 -2.87 27.41
CA ASP A 66 -1.58 -2.78 26.61
C ASP A 66 -2.05 -4.16 26.16
N THR A 67 -3.30 -4.29 25.72
CA THR A 67 -3.88 -5.57 25.34
C THR A 67 -3.39 -6.06 23.96
N TYR A 68 -3.46 -7.38 23.73
CA TYR A 68 -3.18 -7.94 22.39
C TYR A 68 -4.10 -7.37 21.31
N SER A 69 -5.34 -7.01 21.63
CA SER A 69 -6.24 -6.32 20.68
C SER A 69 -5.71 -4.94 20.29
N ARG A 70 -5.07 -4.22 21.24
CA ARG A 70 -4.40 -2.95 20.94
C ARG A 70 -3.17 -3.17 20.05
N ALA A 71 -2.37 -4.20 20.34
CA ALA A 71 -1.25 -4.61 19.50
C ALA A 71 -1.72 -4.92 18.07
N LEU A 72 -2.84 -5.65 17.93
CA LEU A 72 -3.45 -5.97 16.63
C LEU A 72 -3.76 -4.72 15.81
N LEU A 73 -4.35 -3.72 16.45
CA LEU A 73 -4.63 -2.43 15.81
C LEU A 73 -3.34 -1.74 15.34
N VAL A 74 -2.35 -1.62 16.22
CA VAL A 74 -1.07 -0.96 15.92
C VAL A 74 -0.37 -1.63 14.74
N CYS A 75 -0.25 -2.96 14.77
CA CYS A 75 0.42 -3.72 13.71
C CYS A 75 -0.35 -3.68 12.39
N THR A 76 -1.69 -3.71 12.44
CA THR A 76 -2.54 -3.54 11.25
C THR A 76 -2.32 -2.17 10.61
N LEU A 77 -2.23 -1.11 11.41
CA LEU A 77 -1.94 0.24 10.92
C LEU A 77 -0.55 0.34 10.32
N ASN A 78 0.46 -0.31 10.90
CA ASN A 78 1.81 -0.36 10.32
C ASN A 78 1.83 -1.08 8.96
N THR A 79 1.07 -2.19 8.84
CA THR A 79 0.87 -2.90 7.56
C THR A 79 0.22 -2.01 6.52
N LEU A 80 -0.84 -1.30 6.89
CA LEU A 80 -1.55 -0.37 6.00
C LEU A 80 -0.68 0.81 5.60
N LEU A 81 0.13 1.36 6.51
CA LEU A 81 1.06 2.46 6.22
C LEU A 81 2.05 2.06 5.13
N VAL A 82 2.82 0.99 5.36
CA VAL A 82 3.85 0.58 4.39
C VAL A 82 3.23 0.17 3.06
N SER A 83 2.06 -0.46 3.09
CA SER A 83 1.31 -0.85 1.88
C SER A 83 0.84 0.37 1.10
N ALA A 84 0.26 1.37 1.76
CA ALA A 84 -0.19 2.60 1.11
C ALA A 84 0.97 3.39 0.50
N LEU A 85 2.03 3.58 1.26
CA LEU A 85 3.25 4.24 0.77
C LEU A 85 3.87 3.47 -0.41
N GLY A 86 3.89 2.13 -0.32
CA GLY A 86 4.38 1.25 -1.36
C GLY A 86 3.56 1.33 -2.65
N VAL A 87 2.23 1.30 -2.55
CA VAL A 87 1.31 1.44 -3.71
C VAL A 87 1.52 2.77 -4.42
N VAL A 88 1.60 3.87 -3.67
CA VAL A 88 1.82 5.20 -4.25
C VAL A 88 3.16 5.26 -4.98
N ALA A 89 4.25 4.88 -4.32
CA ALA A 89 5.59 4.91 -4.90
C ALA A 89 5.72 3.96 -6.10
N ALA A 90 5.23 2.72 -5.98
CA ALA A 90 5.25 1.75 -7.07
C ALA A 90 4.47 2.23 -8.29
N THR A 91 3.34 2.91 -8.08
CA THR A 91 2.53 3.48 -9.17
C THR A 91 3.27 4.62 -9.87
N LEU A 92 3.85 5.55 -9.11
CA LEU A 92 4.57 6.68 -9.67
C LEU A 92 5.81 6.22 -10.46
N ILE A 93 6.63 5.36 -9.86
CA ILE A 93 7.82 4.80 -10.51
C ILE A 93 7.42 3.97 -11.74
N GLY A 94 6.41 3.10 -11.59
CA GLY A 94 5.93 2.26 -12.67
C GLY A 94 5.34 3.02 -13.85
N LEU A 95 4.60 4.11 -13.60
CA LEU A 95 4.13 5.01 -14.65
C LEU A 95 5.30 5.66 -15.38
N LEU A 96 6.28 6.20 -14.63
CA LEU A 96 7.46 6.82 -15.21
C LEU A 96 8.23 5.84 -16.09
N VAL A 97 8.61 4.68 -15.54
CA VAL A 97 9.40 3.66 -16.23
C VAL A 97 8.63 3.07 -17.42
N GLY A 98 7.31 2.85 -17.28
CA GLY A 98 6.46 2.36 -18.35
C GLY A 98 6.37 3.32 -19.54
N VAL A 99 6.31 4.63 -19.28
CA VAL A 99 6.36 5.66 -20.33
C VAL A 99 7.77 5.75 -20.94
N MET A 100 8.83 5.73 -20.12
CA MET A 100 10.23 5.70 -20.59
C MET A 100 10.48 4.51 -21.54
N ARG A 101 9.86 3.37 -21.28
CA ARG A 101 9.97 2.16 -22.11
C ARG A 101 9.39 2.33 -23.52
N LEU A 102 8.51 3.31 -23.73
CA LEU A 102 7.89 3.65 -25.02
C LEU A 102 8.59 4.81 -25.73
N SER A 103 9.69 5.31 -25.17
CA SER A 103 10.45 6.41 -25.75
C SER A 103 11.14 6.00 -27.05
N ASP A 104 11.16 6.91 -28.05
CA ASP A 104 11.94 6.76 -29.28
C ASP A 104 13.45 6.88 -29.02
N ASN A 105 13.85 7.51 -27.90
CA ASN A 105 15.24 7.60 -27.49
C ASN A 105 15.74 6.21 -27.03
N TRP A 106 16.74 5.69 -27.76
CA TRP A 106 17.31 4.37 -27.51
C TRP A 106 17.83 4.21 -26.08
N LEU A 107 18.53 5.21 -25.55
CA LEU A 107 19.10 5.16 -24.19
C LEU A 107 18.02 5.08 -23.13
N VAL A 108 17.02 5.97 -23.19
CA VAL A 108 15.90 6.01 -22.23
C VAL A 108 15.13 4.69 -22.24
N ARG A 109 14.84 4.16 -23.44
CA ARG A 109 14.14 2.89 -23.59
C ARG A 109 14.92 1.70 -23.02
N ASN A 110 16.24 1.64 -23.25
CA ASN A 110 17.07 0.54 -22.76
C ASN A 110 17.35 0.62 -21.25
N VAL A 111 17.52 1.80 -20.68
CA VAL A 111 17.61 1.97 -19.21
C VAL A 111 16.32 1.49 -18.55
N ALA A 112 15.15 1.87 -19.07
CA ALA A 112 13.88 1.39 -18.56
C ALA A 112 13.74 -0.14 -18.71
N LEU A 113 14.19 -0.71 -19.85
CA LEU A 113 14.20 -2.16 -20.06
C LEU A 113 15.08 -2.87 -19.03
N ALA A 114 16.32 -2.41 -18.87
CA ALA A 114 17.27 -3.00 -17.93
C ALA A 114 16.72 -2.97 -16.50
N TYR A 115 16.12 -1.85 -16.08
CA TYR A 115 15.46 -1.76 -14.78
C TYR A 115 14.36 -2.81 -14.62
N ILE A 116 13.45 -2.93 -15.60
CA ILE A 116 12.33 -3.88 -15.55
C ILE A 116 12.85 -5.32 -15.46
N GLU A 117 13.81 -5.68 -16.32
CA GLU A 117 14.36 -7.04 -16.37
C GLU A 117 15.10 -7.41 -15.09
N VAL A 118 15.96 -6.53 -14.58
CA VAL A 118 16.71 -6.79 -13.34
C VAL A 118 15.75 -6.93 -12.16
N VAL A 119 14.81 -6.00 -12.02
CA VAL A 119 13.93 -5.97 -10.84
C VAL A 119 12.93 -7.12 -10.86
N ARG A 120 12.35 -7.46 -12.02
CA ARG A 120 11.38 -8.57 -12.10
C ARG A 120 12.01 -9.94 -11.92
N ASN A 121 13.25 -10.12 -12.32
CA ASN A 121 13.96 -11.40 -12.24
C ASN A 121 14.71 -11.60 -10.92
N THR A 122 14.71 -10.61 -10.03
CA THR A 122 15.27 -10.73 -8.67
C THR A 122 14.16 -11.01 -7.66
N PRO A 123 14.28 -12.03 -6.79
CA PRO A 123 13.27 -12.32 -5.78
C PRO A 123 13.01 -11.12 -4.87
N GLN A 124 11.74 -10.85 -4.57
CA GLN A 124 11.33 -9.66 -3.81
C GLN A 124 11.99 -9.58 -2.43
N LEU A 125 12.10 -10.72 -1.72
CA LEU A 125 12.76 -10.79 -0.41
C LEU A 125 14.23 -10.36 -0.49
N VAL A 126 14.93 -10.75 -1.55
CA VAL A 126 16.33 -10.37 -1.77
C VAL A 126 16.45 -8.85 -1.96
N GLN A 127 15.51 -8.22 -2.65
CA GLN A 127 15.48 -6.76 -2.79
C GLN A 127 15.26 -6.06 -1.44
N VAL A 128 14.34 -6.55 -0.63
CA VAL A 128 14.11 -6.01 0.73
C VAL A 128 15.38 -6.15 1.59
N ALA A 129 16.01 -7.35 1.56
CA ALA A 129 17.25 -7.59 2.28
C ALA A 129 18.41 -6.72 1.77
N PHE A 130 18.52 -6.50 0.46
CA PHE A 130 19.50 -5.60 -0.13
C PHE A 130 19.35 -4.16 0.40
N TRP A 131 18.14 -3.64 0.42
CA TRP A 131 17.89 -2.30 0.95
C TRP A 131 18.19 -2.21 2.45
N TYR A 132 17.82 -3.23 3.22
CA TYR A 132 18.03 -3.23 4.66
C TYR A 132 19.52 -3.42 5.03
N ILE A 133 20.13 -4.52 4.58
CA ILE A 133 21.49 -4.91 4.95
C ILE A 133 22.52 -4.16 4.09
N GLY A 134 22.33 -4.16 2.77
CA GLY A 134 23.31 -3.61 1.83
C GLY A 134 23.36 -2.09 1.79
N VAL A 135 22.22 -1.43 2.03
CA VAL A 135 22.15 0.04 1.96
C VAL A 135 22.02 0.67 3.34
N LEU A 136 20.99 0.33 4.10
CA LEU A 136 20.67 1.07 5.33
C LEU A 136 21.56 0.70 6.51
N GLN A 137 21.94 -0.58 6.66
CA GLN A 137 22.89 -0.96 7.70
C GLN A 137 24.35 -0.56 7.38
N ALA A 138 24.65 -0.28 6.12
CA ALA A 138 25.94 0.29 5.71
C ALA A 138 26.01 1.82 5.92
N MET A 139 24.94 2.48 6.37
CA MET A 139 24.93 3.91 6.67
C MET A 139 25.83 4.25 7.86
N PRO A 140 26.36 5.48 7.93
CA PRO A 140 27.25 5.89 9.00
C PRO A 140 26.57 5.87 10.38
N PRO A 141 27.36 5.73 11.48
CA PRO A 141 26.82 5.78 12.83
C PRO A 141 26.25 7.18 13.15
N LEU A 142 25.47 7.28 14.23
CA LEU A 142 24.74 8.49 14.61
C LEU A 142 25.58 9.77 14.61
N ARG A 143 26.81 9.67 15.12
CA ARG A 143 27.73 10.84 15.21
C ARG A 143 28.19 11.36 13.87
N GLN A 144 28.13 10.53 12.84
CA GLN A 144 28.53 10.85 11.47
C GLN A 144 27.32 10.90 10.53
N SER A 145 26.14 11.18 11.08
CA SER A 145 24.90 11.25 10.29
C SER A 145 25.08 12.14 9.06
N ILE A 146 24.58 11.68 7.92
CA ILE A 146 24.54 12.44 6.67
C ILE A 146 23.48 13.51 6.82
N ALA A 147 23.87 14.78 6.75
CA ALA A 147 22.93 15.89 6.73
C ALA A 147 22.28 16.01 5.34
N LEU A 148 20.97 15.96 5.31
CA LEU A 148 20.16 16.11 4.10
C LEU A 148 19.54 17.52 4.04
N PRO A 149 19.16 18.01 2.84
CA PRO A 149 18.45 19.27 2.69
C PRO A 149 17.22 19.38 3.61
N GLY A 150 16.95 20.56 4.13
CA GLY A 150 15.85 20.81 5.06
C GLY A 150 16.15 20.48 6.53
N GLY A 151 17.35 19.98 6.86
CA GLY A 151 17.74 19.63 8.23
C GLY A 151 17.36 18.21 8.64
N ALA A 152 17.11 17.34 7.67
CA ALA A 152 16.95 15.90 7.90
C ALA A 152 18.33 15.24 8.11
N LEU A 153 18.34 14.13 8.86
CA LEU A 153 19.56 13.34 9.13
C LEU A 153 19.33 11.88 8.71
N LEU A 154 20.33 11.30 8.03
CA LEU A 154 20.32 9.89 7.64
C LEU A 154 21.50 9.16 8.29
N ASN A 155 21.23 8.05 8.93
CA ASN A 155 22.25 7.20 9.57
C ASN A 155 21.75 5.76 9.70
N ILE A 156 22.54 4.88 10.32
CA ILE A 156 22.21 3.45 10.53
C ILE A 156 20.89 3.22 11.30
N ARG A 157 20.43 4.17 12.12
CA ARG A 157 19.15 4.08 12.84
C ARG A 157 17.96 4.60 12.03
N GLY A 158 18.16 4.96 10.77
CA GLY A 158 17.13 5.40 9.83
C GLY A 158 17.20 6.85 9.45
N LEU A 159 16.09 7.36 8.96
CA LEU A 159 15.91 8.72 8.48
C LEU A 159 15.19 9.55 9.55
N TYR A 160 15.80 10.67 9.95
CA TYR A 160 15.21 11.62 10.87
C TYR A 160 14.76 12.85 10.09
N LEU A 161 13.47 13.12 10.10
CA LEU A 161 12.86 14.28 9.44
C LEU A 161 12.52 15.36 10.46
N PRO A 162 12.65 16.65 10.10
CA PRO A 162 12.12 17.72 10.91
C PRO A 162 10.62 17.56 11.13
N THR A 163 10.15 17.79 12.35
CA THR A 163 8.72 17.85 12.68
C THR A 163 8.24 19.30 12.69
N LEU A 164 7.05 19.46 12.12
CA LEU A 164 6.36 20.76 12.13
C LEU A 164 5.36 20.76 13.29
N HIS A 165 5.55 21.64 14.25
CA HIS A 165 4.58 21.88 15.30
C HIS A 165 3.65 23.00 14.87
N PHE A 166 2.38 22.66 14.74
CA PHE A 166 1.34 23.60 14.35
C PHE A 166 0.68 24.22 15.60
N ALA A 167 0.17 25.43 15.46
CA ALA A 167 -0.63 26.05 16.50
C ALA A 167 -1.86 25.19 16.84
N PRO A 168 -2.35 25.19 18.09
CA PRO A 168 -3.46 24.30 18.51
C PRO A 168 -4.74 24.43 17.66
N TRP A 169 -5.00 25.62 17.11
CA TRP A 169 -6.14 25.88 16.22
C TRP A 169 -5.98 25.31 14.80
N ALA A 170 -4.78 24.91 14.40
CA ALA A 170 -4.50 24.45 13.05
C ALA A 170 -5.10 23.06 12.75
N ALA A 171 -5.15 22.16 13.75
CA ALA A 171 -5.70 20.82 13.58
C ALA A 171 -7.19 20.83 13.16
N PRO A 172 -8.11 21.52 13.84
CA PRO A 172 -9.50 21.59 13.39
C PRO A 172 -9.65 22.27 12.03
N VAL A 173 -8.82 23.27 11.71
CA VAL A 173 -8.82 23.90 10.39
C VAL A 173 -8.34 22.94 9.31
N ALA A 174 -7.29 22.14 9.56
CA ALA A 174 -6.80 21.13 8.64
C ALA A 174 -7.87 20.05 8.37
N TRP A 175 -8.54 19.55 9.40
CA TRP A 175 -9.64 18.60 9.24
C TRP A 175 -10.82 19.20 8.47
N GLY A 176 -11.17 20.45 8.74
CA GLY A 176 -12.19 21.19 7.99
C GLY A 176 -11.81 21.36 6.52
N ALA A 177 -10.54 21.71 6.22
CA ALA A 177 -10.03 21.83 4.86
C ALA A 177 -10.04 20.47 4.13
N ALA A 178 -9.61 19.40 4.78
CA ALA A 178 -9.64 18.05 4.21
C ALA A 178 -11.10 17.61 3.92
N ALA A 179 -12.01 17.84 4.85
CA ALA A 179 -13.43 17.57 4.63
C ALA A 179 -13.99 18.41 3.47
N ALA A 180 -13.64 19.70 3.37
CA ALA A 180 -14.07 20.56 2.28
C ALA A 180 -13.54 20.07 0.91
N VAL A 181 -12.27 19.63 0.82
CA VAL A 181 -11.70 19.05 -0.41
C VAL A 181 -12.46 17.79 -0.84
N LEU A 182 -12.87 16.95 0.11
CA LEU A 182 -13.63 15.73 -0.19
C LEU A 182 -15.09 15.99 -0.54
N VAL A 183 -15.72 16.92 0.17
CA VAL A 183 -17.17 17.19 0.07
C VAL A 183 -17.50 18.13 -1.10
N THR A 184 -16.64 19.13 -1.38
CA THR A 184 -16.90 20.12 -2.43
C THR A 184 -17.16 19.51 -3.80
N PRO A 185 -16.35 18.56 -4.34
CA PRO A 185 -16.63 17.92 -5.62
C PRO A 185 -17.93 17.09 -5.60
N LEU A 186 -18.23 16.48 -4.45
CA LEU A 186 -19.45 15.68 -4.29
C LEU A 186 -20.71 16.57 -4.32
N VAL A 187 -20.71 17.65 -3.53
CA VAL A 187 -21.82 18.64 -3.49
C VAL A 187 -21.99 19.33 -4.82
N TRP A 188 -20.87 19.74 -5.44
CA TRP A 188 -20.90 20.36 -6.76
C TRP A 188 -21.51 19.44 -7.82
N ARG A 189 -21.14 18.16 -7.82
CA ARG A 189 -21.67 17.15 -8.75
C ARG A 189 -23.15 16.89 -8.54
N LEU A 190 -23.65 16.96 -7.30
CA LEU A 190 -25.06 16.77 -6.97
C LEU A 190 -25.91 18.00 -7.35
N ARG A 191 -25.38 19.21 -7.15
CA ARG A 191 -26.14 20.47 -7.31
C ARG A 191 -26.06 21.06 -8.72
N TRP A 192 -24.95 20.79 -9.45
CA TRP A 192 -24.65 21.40 -10.74
C TRP A 192 -24.32 20.34 -11.81
N ARG A 193 -25.26 19.41 -12.02
CA ARG A 193 -25.11 18.34 -13.01
C ARG A 193 -24.63 18.90 -14.37
N GLY A 194 -23.40 18.53 -14.78
CA GLY A 194 -22.86 18.85 -16.13
C GLY A 194 -21.98 20.10 -16.22
N ARG A 195 -21.80 20.90 -15.15
CA ARG A 195 -20.85 22.04 -15.19
C ARG A 195 -19.49 21.63 -14.61
N PRO A 196 -18.36 22.05 -15.25
CA PRO A 196 -17.02 21.80 -14.69
C PRO A 196 -16.87 22.49 -13.33
N LEU A 197 -16.07 21.88 -12.45
CA LEU A 197 -15.75 22.44 -11.14
C LEU A 197 -15.04 23.80 -11.38
N GLY A 198 -15.70 24.90 -11.02
CA GLY A 198 -15.10 26.23 -11.21
C GLY A 198 -13.94 26.44 -10.25
N ALA A 199 -12.90 27.14 -10.68
CA ALA A 199 -11.72 27.45 -9.85
C ALA A 199 -12.11 28.08 -8.48
N LYS A 200 -13.22 28.81 -8.44
CA LYS A 200 -13.77 29.42 -7.20
C LYS A 200 -14.13 28.38 -6.11
N ALA A 201 -14.47 27.15 -6.49
CA ALA A 201 -14.80 26.09 -5.52
C ALA A 201 -13.57 25.57 -4.76
N LEU A 202 -12.37 25.74 -5.32
CA LEU A 202 -11.10 25.33 -4.71
C LEU A 202 -10.44 26.45 -3.88
N VAL A 203 -10.95 27.69 -3.94
CA VAL A 203 -10.38 28.85 -3.21
C VAL A 203 -10.45 28.64 -1.69
N LEU A 204 -11.60 28.20 -1.20
CA LEU A 204 -11.79 28.00 0.26
C LEU A 204 -10.86 26.90 0.83
N PRO A 205 -10.78 25.69 0.24
CA PRO A 205 -9.81 24.68 0.63
C PRO A 205 -8.35 25.15 0.50
N ALA A 206 -8.03 25.91 -0.53
CA ALA A 206 -6.68 26.45 -0.72
C ALA A 206 -6.31 27.49 0.34
N LEU A 207 -7.23 28.38 0.70
CA LEU A 207 -7.04 29.36 1.78
C LEU A 207 -6.91 28.65 3.14
N ALA A 208 -7.72 27.62 3.40
CA ALA A 208 -7.60 26.83 4.63
C ALA A 208 -6.25 26.09 4.70
N LEU A 209 -5.78 25.52 3.59
CA LEU A 209 -4.46 24.91 3.50
C LEU A 209 -3.34 25.94 3.73
N ALA A 210 -3.44 27.13 3.13
CA ALA A 210 -2.51 28.22 3.34
C ALA A 210 -2.48 28.67 4.80
N ALA A 211 -3.65 28.77 5.46
CA ALA A 211 -3.74 29.08 6.88
C ALA A 211 -3.08 28.02 7.76
N VAL A 212 -3.26 26.73 7.45
CA VAL A 212 -2.57 25.62 8.15
C VAL A 212 -1.07 25.73 7.96
N ILE A 213 -0.58 25.98 6.76
CA ILE A 213 0.86 26.17 6.50
C ILE A 213 1.40 27.37 7.25
N ALA A 214 0.65 28.48 7.28
CA ALA A 214 1.01 29.69 8.03
C ALA A 214 0.97 29.49 9.55
N SER A 215 0.29 28.46 10.05
CA SER A 215 0.19 28.13 11.46
C SER A 215 1.38 27.34 12.01
N VAL A 216 2.41 27.09 11.19
CA VAL A 216 3.64 26.46 11.67
C VAL A 216 4.29 27.36 12.72
N ALA A 217 4.15 26.95 13.99
CA ALA A 217 4.69 27.70 15.12
C ALA A 217 6.17 27.45 15.35
N GLN A 218 6.59 26.19 15.14
CA GLN A 218 7.98 25.77 15.33
C GLN A 218 8.34 24.63 14.39
N VAL A 219 9.59 24.64 13.92
CA VAL A 219 10.20 23.51 13.17
C VAL A 219 11.22 22.87 14.10
N GLU A 220 10.89 21.72 14.66
CA GLU A 220 11.82 20.94 15.47
C GLU A 220 12.70 20.11 14.55
N ARG A 221 13.99 20.47 14.51
CA ARG A 221 14.99 19.75 13.71
C ARG A 221 15.63 18.66 14.55
N PRO A 222 15.85 17.46 13.96
CA PRO A 222 16.62 16.43 14.63
C PRO A 222 18.05 16.93 14.87
N ALA A 223 18.53 16.81 16.08
CA ALA A 223 19.88 17.20 16.46
C ALA A 223 20.53 16.17 17.38
N LEU A 224 21.82 15.95 17.23
CA LEU A 224 22.58 15.07 18.11
C LEU A 224 22.66 15.70 19.52
N ARG A 225 22.08 15.03 20.50
CA ARG A 225 22.17 15.39 21.93
C ARG A 225 22.77 14.24 22.72
N GLY A 226 24.02 14.38 23.11
CA GLY A 226 24.77 13.32 23.79
C GLY A 226 25.01 12.10 22.84
N PHE A 227 24.40 10.97 23.19
CA PHE A 227 24.56 9.72 22.42
C PHE A 227 23.35 9.40 21.51
N ASN A 228 22.33 10.25 21.49
CA ASN A 228 21.11 10.05 20.72
C ASN A 228 20.74 11.29 19.89
N ILE A 229 19.94 11.09 18.86
CA ILE A 229 19.28 12.19 18.16
C ILE A 229 18.00 12.52 18.90
N ALA A 230 17.83 13.78 19.26
CA ALA A 230 16.61 14.29 19.86
C ALA A 230 15.92 15.24 18.88
N GLY A 231 14.58 15.26 18.96
CA GLY A 231 13.71 16.02 18.06
C GLY A 231 13.51 15.35 16.69
N GLY A 232 12.53 15.86 15.97
CA GLY A 232 12.15 15.35 14.69
C GLY A 232 11.41 13.99 14.72
N LEU A 233 10.98 13.53 13.55
CA LEU A 233 10.33 12.23 13.33
C LEU A 233 11.35 11.21 12.88
N GLN A 234 11.55 10.16 13.66
CA GLN A 234 12.38 9.03 13.26
C GLN A 234 11.58 8.05 12.39
N ILE A 235 12.09 7.80 11.18
CA ILE A 235 11.61 6.75 10.28
C ILE A 235 12.63 5.61 10.37
N PRO A 236 12.25 4.43 10.92
CA PRO A 236 13.19 3.34 11.15
C PRO A 236 13.69 2.75 9.82
N PRO A 237 14.90 2.20 9.78
CA PRO A 237 15.49 1.64 8.57
C PRO A 237 14.65 0.48 8.01
N GLU A 238 13.98 -0.30 8.86
CA GLU A 238 13.09 -1.38 8.47
C GLU A 238 11.93 -0.88 7.61
N LEU A 239 11.31 0.25 7.98
CA LEU A 239 10.23 0.85 7.19
C LEU A 239 10.75 1.32 5.83
N VAL A 240 11.88 2.00 5.80
CA VAL A 240 12.48 2.51 4.55
C VAL A 240 12.86 1.37 3.62
N ALA A 241 13.50 0.32 4.15
CA ALA A 241 13.92 -0.85 3.38
C ALA A 241 12.74 -1.62 2.80
N LEU A 242 11.72 -1.89 3.63
CA LEU A 242 10.52 -2.58 3.19
C LEU A 242 9.78 -1.77 2.12
N TRP A 243 9.58 -0.47 2.37
CA TRP A 243 8.96 0.44 1.41
C TRP A 243 9.71 0.49 0.08
N ALA A 244 11.05 0.63 0.11
CA ALA A 244 11.86 0.66 -1.10
C ALA A 244 11.80 -0.67 -1.87
N GLY A 245 11.99 -1.81 -1.19
CA GLY A 245 11.94 -3.13 -1.81
C GLY A 245 10.58 -3.45 -2.43
N LEU A 246 9.48 -3.19 -1.69
CA LEU A 246 8.11 -3.40 -2.20
C LEU A 246 7.80 -2.47 -3.38
N SER A 247 8.19 -1.20 -3.27
CA SER A 247 7.90 -0.19 -4.30
C SER A 247 8.65 -0.48 -5.59
N MET A 248 9.94 -0.77 -5.51
CA MET A 248 10.74 -1.06 -6.70
C MET A 248 10.29 -2.34 -7.38
N TYR A 249 10.11 -3.42 -6.62
CA TYR A 249 9.61 -4.68 -7.18
C TYR A 249 8.28 -4.50 -7.91
N SER A 250 7.30 -3.92 -7.24
CA SER A 250 5.96 -3.74 -7.81
C SER A 250 5.94 -2.77 -8.99
N SER A 251 6.81 -1.74 -8.97
CA SER A 251 6.89 -0.75 -10.04
C SER A 251 7.31 -1.33 -11.38
N ALA A 252 8.16 -2.35 -11.39
CA ALA A 252 8.58 -3.02 -12.62
C ALA A 252 7.43 -3.77 -13.31
N PHE A 253 6.55 -4.40 -12.53
CA PHE A 253 5.32 -5.01 -13.07
C PHE A 253 4.31 -3.95 -13.52
N ILE A 254 4.15 -2.88 -12.74
CA ILE A 254 3.28 -1.75 -13.12
C ILE A 254 3.78 -1.09 -14.42
N ALA A 255 5.09 -0.95 -14.61
CA ALA A 255 5.66 -0.40 -15.83
C ALA A 255 5.27 -1.22 -17.08
N GLU A 256 5.28 -2.56 -16.99
CA GLU A 256 4.82 -3.43 -18.06
C GLU A 256 3.31 -3.32 -18.30
N ILE A 257 2.51 -3.21 -17.25
CA ILE A 257 1.06 -2.96 -17.36
C ILE A 257 0.81 -1.65 -18.10
N VAL A 258 1.52 -0.59 -17.73
CA VAL A 258 1.42 0.73 -18.37
C VAL A 258 1.78 0.65 -19.84
N ARG A 259 2.93 0.04 -20.17
CA ARG A 259 3.40 -0.16 -21.55
C ARG A 259 2.38 -0.96 -22.36
N ALA A 260 1.93 -2.09 -21.85
CA ALA A 260 0.98 -2.95 -22.53
C ALA A 260 -0.37 -2.26 -22.78
N ALA A 261 -0.87 -1.52 -21.81
CA ALA A 261 -2.13 -0.81 -21.94
C ALA A 261 -2.07 0.36 -22.95
N ILE A 262 -0.95 1.09 -23.01
CA ILE A 262 -0.74 2.13 -24.02
C ILE A 262 -0.66 1.55 -25.43
N LEU A 263 -0.03 0.40 -25.59
CA LEU A 263 0.07 -0.32 -26.87
C LEU A 263 -1.24 -0.98 -27.29
N ALA A 264 -2.10 -1.34 -26.34
CA ALA A 264 -3.40 -1.94 -26.61
C ALA A 264 -4.43 -0.97 -27.18
N VAL A 265 -4.19 0.35 -27.12
CA VAL A 265 -5.07 1.34 -27.76
C VAL A 265 -4.95 1.21 -29.28
N PRO A 266 -6.06 0.99 -30.01
CA PRO A 266 -6.05 0.77 -31.46
C PRO A 266 -5.32 1.88 -32.21
N LYS A 267 -4.48 1.52 -33.20
CA LYS A 267 -3.70 2.46 -34.01
C LYS A 267 -4.59 3.49 -34.70
N GLY A 268 -5.77 3.09 -35.19
CA GLY A 268 -6.73 3.98 -35.82
C GLY A 268 -7.16 5.18 -34.96
N GLN A 269 -7.15 5.04 -33.61
CA GLN A 269 -7.42 6.16 -32.71
C GLN A 269 -6.32 7.22 -32.78
N ARG A 270 -5.08 6.82 -32.94
CA ARG A 270 -3.93 7.72 -33.10
C ARG A 270 -3.93 8.36 -34.48
N GLU A 271 -4.22 7.58 -35.52
CA GLU A 271 -4.31 8.05 -36.92
C GLU A 271 -5.43 9.06 -37.10
N ALA A 272 -6.62 8.79 -36.56
CA ALA A 272 -7.74 9.71 -36.56
C ALA A 272 -7.39 11.04 -35.84
N ALA A 273 -6.70 10.95 -34.70
CA ALA A 273 -6.27 12.12 -33.95
C ALA A 273 -5.21 12.95 -34.72
N LEU A 274 -4.30 12.28 -35.44
CA LEU A 274 -3.33 12.93 -36.35
C LEU A 274 -4.04 13.66 -37.49
N SER A 275 -5.05 13.04 -38.12
CA SER A 275 -5.85 13.63 -39.19
C SER A 275 -6.61 14.90 -38.74
N LEU A 276 -6.92 15.00 -37.40
CA LEU A 276 -7.49 16.20 -36.80
C LEU A 276 -6.43 17.27 -36.43
N GLY A 277 -5.16 17.08 -36.81
CA GLY A 277 -4.07 18.02 -36.56
C GLY A 277 -3.56 18.06 -35.12
N LEU A 278 -3.87 17.05 -34.29
CA LEU A 278 -3.36 16.99 -32.93
C LEU A 278 -1.86 16.65 -32.90
N ARG A 279 -1.11 17.36 -32.07
CA ARG A 279 0.32 17.09 -31.84
C ARG A 279 0.50 15.77 -31.06
N PRO A 280 1.64 15.04 -31.20
CA PRO A 280 1.88 13.75 -30.54
C PRO A 280 1.62 13.76 -29.03
N GLY A 281 2.04 14.82 -28.31
CA GLY A 281 1.77 14.96 -26.87
C GLY A 281 0.28 15.15 -26.56
N GLN A 282 -0.48 15.82 -27.40
CA GLN A 282 -1.93 15.98 -27.26
C GLN A 282 -2.67 14.66 -27.54
N ILE A 283 -2.19 13.88 -28.53
CA ILE A 283 -2.73 12.56 -28.84
C ILE A 283 -2.51 11.64 -27.64
N LEU A 284 -1.30 11.61 -27.07
CA LEU A 284 -1.02 10.82 -25.87
C LEU A 284 -1.92 11.23 -24.71
N ALA A 285 -2.00 12.52 -24.39
CA ALA A 285 -2.71 13.00 -23.20
C ALA A 285 -4.25 12.95 -23.34
N LYS A 286 -4.80 13.26 -24.54
CA LYS A 286 -6.24 13.42 -24.71
C LYS A 286 -6.94 12.19 -25.30
N VAL A 287 -6.21 11.34 -26.04
CA VAL A 287 -6.79 10.18 -26.75
C VAL A 287 -6.31 8.87 -26.17
N VAL A 288 -4.98 8.68 -26.09
CA VAL A 288 -4.40 7.39 -25.72
C VAL A 288 -4.47 7.15 -24.21
N LEU A 289 -4.01 8.10 -23.40
CA LEU A 289 -3.91 7.92 -21.95
C LEU A 289 -5.27 7.67 -21.27
N PRO A 290 -6.37 8.39 -21.61
CA PRO A 290 -7.68 8.09 -21.01
C PRO A 290 -8.21 6.70 -21.36
N GLN A 291 -7.89 6.17 -22.55
CA GLN A 291 -8.27 4.82 -22.95
C GLN A 291 -7.36 3.78 -22.28
N ALA A 292 -6.04 4.01 -22.27
CA ALA A 292 -5.07 3.14 -21.63
C ALA A 292 -5.31 3.01 -20.12
N LEU A 293 -5.66 4.08 -19.40
CA LEU A 293 -5.99 4.04 -17.98
C LEU A 293 -7.09 3.02 -17.66
N ARG A 294 -8.09 2.88 -18.52
CA ARG A 294 -9.18 1.90 -18.35
C ARG A 294 -8.69 0.46 -18.51
N ILE A 295 -7.75 0.25 -19.43
CA ILE A 295 -7.13 -1.07 -19.65
C ILE A 295 -6.19 -1.42 -18.47
N MET A 296 -5.54 -0.42 -17.87
CA MET A 296 -4.61 -0.59 -16.75
C MET A 296 -5.30 -1.00 -15.43
N VAL A 297 -6.50 -0.48 -15.14
CA VAL A 297 -7.13 -0.61 -13.82
C VAL A 297 -7.28 -2.05 -13.34
N PRO A 298 -7.79 -3.03 -14.15
CA PRO A 298 -7.93 -4.40 -13.69
C PRO A 298 -6.58 -5.05 -13.29
N PRO A 299 -5.52 -5.03 -14.13
CA PRO A 299 -4.24 -5.62 -13.74
C PRO A 299 -3.54 -4.85 -12.61
N LEU A 300 -3.70 -3.51 -12.50
CA LEU A 300 -3.20 -2.75 -11.36
C LEU A 300 -3.81 -3.20 -10.04
N THR A 301 -5.10 -3.55 -10.04
CA THR A 301 -5.76 -4.11 -8.85
C THR A 301 -5.02 -5.33 -8.33
N SER A 302 -4.66 -6.26 -9.20
CA SER A 302 -3.92 -7.47 -8.82
C SER A 302 -2.53 -7.15 -8.27
N GLN A 303 -1.84 -6.15 -8.83
CA GLN A 303 -0.53 -5.72 -8.34
C GLN A 303 -0.63 -5.06 -6.96
N TYR A 304 -1.64 -4.23 -6.71
CA TYR A 304 -1.85 -3.63 -5.39
C TYR A 304 -2.17 -4.68 -4.33
N LEU A 305 -3.02 -5.66 -4.65
CA LEU A 305 -3.30 -6.79 -3.75
C LEU A 305 -2.05 -7.62 -3.45
N ASN A 306 -1.20 -7.85 -4.46
CA ASN A 306 0.07 -8.56 -4.27
C ASN A 306 1.02 -7.76 -3.36
N LEU A 307 1.17 -6.45 -3.59
CA LEU A 307 2.01 -5.59 -2.76
C LEU A 307 1.56 -5.60 -1.30
N ILE A 308 0.25 -5.46 -1.04
CA ILE A 308 -0.32 -5.50 0.32
C ILE A 308 0.00 -6.83 1.00
N LYS A 309 -0.15 -7.97 0.32
CA LYS A 309 0.20 -9.28 0.88
C LYS A 309 1.71 -9.41 1.11
N SER A 310 2.52 -8.87 0.22
CA SER A 310 3.98 -8.90 0.33
C SER A 310 4.52 -8.01 1.46
N SER A 311 3.70 -7.16 2.09
CA SER A 311 4.12 -6.42 3.28
C SER A 311 4.55 -7.32 4.43
N SER A 312 4.04 -8.57 4.49
CA SER A 312 4.46 -9.61 5.43
C SER A 312 5.95 -9.99 5.32
N LEU A 313 6.62 -9.67 4.19
CA LEU A 313 8.08 -9.80 4.07
C LEU A 313 8.83 -8.89 5.06
N GLY A 314 8.15 -7.91 5.66
CA GLY A 314 8.67 -7.10 6.76
C GLY A 314 9.14 -7.92 7.95
N ALA A 315 8.56 -9.12 8.18
CA ALA A 315 8.99 -10.04 9.22
C ALA A 315 10.46 -10.45 9.06
N ALA A 316 10.98 -10.55 7.84
CA ALA A 316 12.37 -10.93 7.58
C ALA A 316 13.39 -9.89 8.03
N ILE A 317 12.97 -8.64 8.19
CA ILE A 317 13.82 -7.51 8.62
C ILE A 317 13.33 -6.90 9.93
N ALA A 318 12.48 -7.61 10.67
CA ALA A 318 11.91 -7.20 11.95
C ALA A 318 11.09 -5.89 11.91
N TYR A 319 10.52 -5.51 10.75
CA TYR A 319 9.54 -4.43 10.71
C TYR A 319 8.26 -4.87 11.46
N PRO A 320 7.77 -4.07 12.44
CA PRO A 320 6.67 -4.49 13.32
C PRO A 320 5.30 -4.35 12.64
N GLU A 321 5.08 -5.11 11.58
CA GLU A 321 3.82 -5.23 10.90
C GLU A 321 3.00 -6.42 11.44
N LEU A 322 1.81 -6.63 10.92
CA LEU A 322 0.84 -7.57 11.44
C LEU A 322 1.37 -9.02 11.51
N PHE A 323 2.00 -9.51 10.43
CA PHE A 323 2.51 -10.89 10.39
C PHE A 323 3.73 -11.06 11.31
N SER A 324 4.68 -10.11 11.28
CA SER A 324 5.89 -10.13 12.10
C SER A 324 5.57 -10.26 13.61
N ILE A 325 4.64 -9.43 14.10
CA ILE A 325 4.30 -9.41 15.52
C ILE A 325 3.39 -10.58 15.90
N PHE A 326 2.34 -10.86 15.12
CA PHE A 326 1.37 -11.89 15.49
C PHE A 326 1.88 -13.29 15.24
N ALA A 327 2.45 -13.61 14.06
CA ALA A 327 3.03 -14.92 13.79
C ALA A 327 4.38 -15.15 14.49
N GLY A 328 5.08 -14.08 14.84
CA GLY A 328 6.33 -14.15 15.60
C GLY A 328 6.09 -14.07 17.11
N THR A 329 5.85 -12.87 17.62
CA THR A 329 5.85 -12.61 19.08
C THR A 329 4.60 -13.13 19.78
N VAL A 330 3.40 -12.81 19.28
CA VAL A 330 2.13 -13.16 19.95
C VAL A 330 1.93 -14.67 19.97
N LEU A 331 2.17 -15.34 18.84
CA LEU A 331 2.06 -16.79 18.74
C LEU A 331 2.99 -17.50 19.76
N ASN A 332 4.26 -17.05 19.84
CA ASN A 332 5.22 -17.64 20.78
C ASN A 332 4.88 -17.35 22.25
N GLN A 333 4.31 -16.20 22.57
CA GLN A 333 3.95 -15.86 23.96
C GLN A 333 2.67 -16.55 24.43
N THR A 334 1.69 -16.72 23.55
CA THR A 334 0.36 -17.22 23.90
C THR A 334 0.19 -18.70 23.66
N GLY A 335 1.00 -19.31 22.76
CA GLY A 335 0.80 -20.68 22.28
C GLY A 335 -0.50 -20.88 21.49
N ARG A 336 -1.22 -19.79 21.13
CA ARG A 336 -2.51 -19.81 20.44
C ARG A 336 -2.30 -19.81 18.92
N GLU A 337 -1.78 -20.93 18.41
CA GLU A 337 -1.35 -21.04 17.00
C GLU A 337 -2.52 -20.85 16.04
N LEU A 338 -3.63 -21.57 16.27
CA LEU A 338 -4.78 -21.60 15.38
C LEU A 338 -5.50 -20.24 15.35
N GLU A 339 -5.79 -19.69 16.53
CA GLU A 339 -6.49 -18.42 16.68
C GLU A 339 -5.67 -17.27 16.07
N THR A 340 -4.36 -17.25 16.30
CA THR A 340 -3.47 -16.23 15.77
C THR A 340 -3.42 -16.27 14.24
N ILE A 341 -3.29 -17.46 13.64
CA ILE A 341 -3.29 -17.62 12.19
C ILE A 341 -4.64 -17.22 11.58
N LEU A 342 -5.76 -17.61 12.22
CA LEU A 342 -7.10 -17.23 11.76
C LEU A 342 -7.31 -15.71 11.81
N ILE A 343 -6.82 -15.02 12.85
CA ILE A 343 -6.87 -13.56 12.94
C ILE A 343 -6.07 -12.93 11.78
N LEU A 344 -4.84 -13.41 11.55
CA LEU A 344 -4.01 -12.94 10.45
C LEU A 344 -4.72 -13.09 9.10
N MET A 345 -5.23 -14.30 8.84
CA MET A 345 -5.97 -14.58 7.60
C MET A 345 -7.20 -13.68 7.45
N ALA A 346 -7.99 -13.50 8.52
CA ALA A 346 -9.19 -12.67 8.50
C ALA A 346 -8.87 -11.20 8.20
N ILE A 347 -7.81 -10.64 8.80
CA ILE A 347 -7.42 -9.24 8.57
C ILE A 347 -6.86 -9.05 7.17
N PHE A 348 -5.92 -9.89 6.70
CA PHE A 348 -5.41 -9.79 5.34
C PHE A 348 -6.50 -9.99 4.28
N LEU A 349 -7.45 -10.90 4.54
CA LEU A 349 -8.62 -11.10 3.69
C LEU A 349 -9.50 -9.83 3.66
N THR A 350 -9.78 -9.25 4.82
CA THR A 350 -10.58 -8.02 4.95
C THR A 350 -9.94 -6.85 4.20
N ILE A 351 -8.62 -6.63 4.37
CA ILE A 351 -7.87 -5.61 3.65
C ILE A 351 -7.93 -5.86 2.13
N SER A 352 -7.72 -7.12 1.72
CA SER A 352 -7.75 -7.50 0.30
C SER A 352 -9.13 -7.32 -0.32
N LEU A 353 -10.20 -7.74 0.36
CA LEU A 353 -11.58 -7.57 -0.12
C LEU A 353 -11.98 -6.09 -0.18
N SER A 354 -11.61 -5.30 0.82
CA SER A 354 -11.87 -3.85 0.85
C SER A 354 -11.15 -3.14 -0.30
N THR A 355 -9.87 -3.46 -0.54
CA THR A 355 -9.10 -2.93 -1.66
C THR A 355 -9.70 -3.35 -3.00
N SER A 356 -10.08 -4.61 -3.15
CA SER A 356 -10.72 -5.13 -4.37
C SER A 356 -12.09 -4.46 -4.62
N ALA A 357 -12.90 -4.28 -3.58
CA ALA A 357 -14.18 -3.60 -3.67
C ALA A 357 -14.02 -2.14 -4.11
N PHE A 358 -13.06 -1.42 -3.52
CA PHE A 358 -12.72 -0.05 -3.91
C PHE A 358 -12.28 0.04 -5.37
N MET A 359 -11.36 -0.84 -5.79
CA MET A 359 -10.85 -0.85 -7.17
C MET A 359 -11.93 -1.25 -8.18
N ASN A 360 -12.82 -2.18 -7.84
CA ASN A 360 -13.96 -2.56 -8.69
C ASN A 360 -14.97 -1.41 -8.81
N TRP A 361 -15.22 -0.69 -7.72
CA TRP A 361 -16.06 0.50 -7.75
C TRP A 361 -15.43 1.59 -8.65
N TYR A 362 -14.12 1.82 -8.51
CA TYR A 362 -13.38 2.77 -9.35
C TYR A 362 -13.43 2.36 -10.83
N ASN A 363 -13.18 1.07 -11.13
CA ASN A 363 -13.22 0.53 -12.49
C ASN A 363 -14.59 0.74 -13.14
N ARG A 364 -15.68 0.48 -12.43
CA ARG A 364 -17.05 0.75 -12.94
C ARG A 364 -17.31 2.22 -13.25
N ARG A 365 -16.65 3.12 -12.52
CA ARG A 365 -16.77 4.57 -12.77
C ARG A 365 -15.97 5.05 -13.99
N VAL A 366 -14.87 4.38 -14.29
CA VAL A 366 -13.95 4.73 -15.39
C VAL A 366 -14.30 3.94 -16.67
N ALA A 367 -15.03 2.83 -16.57
CA ALA A 367 -15.44 2.02 -17.72
C ALA A 367 -16.24 2.84 -18.75
N LEU A 368 -15.94 2.61 -20.04
CA LEU A 368 -16.77 3.14 -21.14
C LEU A 368 -18.13 2.40 -21.14
N VAL A 369 -19.19 3.16 -21.21
CA VAL A 369 -20.48 2.61 -21.63
C VAL A 369 -20.34 2.36 -23.13
N THR A 370 -19.97 1.13 -23.51
CA THR A 370 -20.13 0.66 -24.88
C THR A 370 -21.63 0.53 -25.12
N ARG A 371 -22.20 1.45 -25.89
CA ARG A 371 -23.51 1.29 -26.51
C ARG A 371 -23.37 0.38 -27.72
#